data_5e347f91f17650953dfd115187cfd6ba
#
_entry.id   5e347f91f17650953dfd115187cfd6ba
#
_cell.length_a   1.000
_cell.length_b   1.000
_cell.length_c   1.000
_cell.angle_alpha   90.00
_cell.angle_beta   90.00
_cell.angle_gamma   90.00
#
_symmetry.space_group_name_H-M   'P 1'
#
loop_
_entity.id
_entity.type
_entity.pdbx_description
1 polymer ?
#
loop_
_entity_poly.entity_id
_entity_poly.type
_entity_poly.pdbx_seq_one_letter_code
_entity_poly.pdbx_strand_id
1 'polypeptide(L)'
;MAKRAEMPKYQSTKTYGTDRGLSCCFRQWKADHSHCSTLHGYSLGFKFTFESETLDEKNWCFDFGGMKPIKAYLDYMFDHTILVAEDDPALEVFKTLAAFSTKEEFNGTTDHIGYQEPTPYSLGRVCDLRIVPGVGCELTAKMVYEKTVELLEQMKTGDLGRYTVNPDVRLVSVECFEHSSNSAIYYGENDRKVFAVDVGNQTTEDLAFFTKKLAEGLAVPPLGE
;
A
#
# COMPACT_ATOMS: atom_id res chain seq x y z
N MET A 1 9.02 -27.72 -21.07
CA MET A 1 10.05 -26.81 -20.52
C MET A 1 9.38 -25.50 -20.19
N ALA A 2 9.19 -25.19 -18.92
CA ALA A 2 8.67 -23.89 -18.51
C ALA A 2 9.73 -22.84 -18.83
N LYS A 3 9.40 -21.80 -19.60
CA LYS A 3 10.26 -20.64 -19.81
C LYS A 3 10.55 -20.03 -18.43
N ARG A 4 11.81 -20.02 -18.04
CA ARG A 4 12.28 -19.24 -16.88
C ARG A 4 11.85 -17.80 -17.16
N ALA A 5 11.03 -17.21 -16.28
CA ALA A 5 10.65 -15.81 -16.41
C ALA A 5 11.94 -14.99 -16.44
N GLU A 6 12.20 -14.27 -17.53
CA GLU A 6 13.34 -13.36 -17.59
C GLU A 6 13.13 -12.30 -16.50
N MET A 7 14.14 -12.12 -15.66
CA MET A 7 14.11 -11.08 -14.63
C MET A 7 14.14 -9.72 -15.31
N PRO A 8 13.32 -8.77 -14.89
CA PRO A 8 13.36 -7.42 -15.40
C PRO A 8 14.77 -6.84 -15.22
N LYS A 9 15.23 -6.07 -16.20
CA LYS A 9 16.61 -5.57 -16.22
C LYS A 9 16.84 -4.39 -15.27
N TYR A 10 15.78 -3.60 -15.04
CA TYR A 10 15.88 -2.34 -14.31
C TYR A 10 14.76 -2.23 -13.28
N GLN A 11 15.11 -1.73 -12.11
CA GLN A 11 14.14 -1.34 -11.09
C GLN A 11 14.43 0.08 -10.60
N SER A 12 13.35 0.82 -10.33
CA SER A 12 13.39 2.12 -9.68
C SER A 12 12.54 2.11 -8.43
N THR A 13 12.98 2.79 -7.38
CA THR A 13 12.21 2.90 -6.14
C THR A 13 11.92 4.35 -5.80
N LYS A 14 10.72 4.63 -5.29
CA LYS A 14 10.33 5.91 -4.73
C LYS A 14 9.83 5.72 -3.33
N THR A 15 10.38 6.50 -2.39
CA THR A 15 9.95 6.48 -0.99
C THR A 15 9.36 7.83 -0.60
N TYR A 16 8.21 7.79 0.04
CA TYR A 16 7.66 8.84 0.87
C TYR A 16 7.81 8.39 2.31
N GLY A 17 8.77 8.96 3.03
CA GLY A 17 9.06 8.58 4.40
C GLY A 17 7.98 9.04 5.37
N THR A 18 8.05 8.57 6.60
CA THR A 18 7.12 8.94 7.69
C THR A 18 7.23 10.43 8.09
N ASP A 19 8.24 11.13 7.59
CA ASP A 19 8.45 12.58 7.74
C ASP A 19 7.62 13.43 6.76
N ARG A 20 6.85 12.80 5.86
CA ARG A 20 6.08 13.50 4.82
C ARG A 20 4.71 14.00 5.27
N GLY A 21 4.32 13.72 6.50
CA GLY A 21 3.09 14.25 7.08
C GLY A 21 1.81 13.52 6.68
N LEU A 22 1.92 12.28 6.15
CA LEU A 22 0.75 11.43 5.90
C LEU A 22 0.18 10.94 7.24
N SER A 23 -0.31 11.89 8.04
CA SER A 23 -0.76 11.70 9.41
C SER A 23 -2.21 11.23 9.43
N CYS A 24 -2.44 9.98 9.80
CA CYS A 24 -3.79 9.44 9.94
C CYS A 24 -3.98 8.71 11.25
N CYS A 25 -5.24 8.54 11.64
CA CYS A 25 -5.64 7.75 12.79
C CYS A 25 -6.45 6.54 12.36
N PHE A 26 -6.31 5.44 13.07
CA PHE A 26 -7.13 4.25 12.90
C PHE A 26 -7.14 3.39 14.16
N ARG A 27 -7.98 2.35 14.18
CA ARG A 27 -7.95 1.30 15.18
C ARG A 27 -8.15 -0.07 14.53
N GLN A 28 -7.45 -1.06 15.04
CA GLN A 28 -7.68 -2.46 14.69
C GLN A 28 -8.66 -3.06 15.68
N TRP A 29 -9.94 -2.83 15.49
CA TRP A 29 -10.98 -3.13 16.47
C TRP A 29 -11.06 -4.60 16.89
N LYS A 30 -10.56 -5.52 16.04
CA LYS A 30 -10.47 -6.96 16.33
C LYS A 30 -9.26 -7.33 17.21
N ALA A 31 -8.31 -6.41 17.42
CA ALA A 31 -7.12 -6.65 18.24
C ALA A 31 -7.39 -6.32 19.72
N ASP A 32 -8.40 -6.97 20.31
CA ASP A 32 -8.88 -6.75 21.68
C ASP A 32 -7.82 -7.05 22.76
N HIS A 33 -6.83 -7.87 22.43
CA HIS A 33 -5.68 -8.20 23.27
C HIS A 33 -4.61 -7.09 23.36
N SER A 34 -4.74 -6.01 22.62
CA SER A 34 -3.71 -4.98 22.52
C SER A 34 -4.27 -3.55 22.46
N HIS A 35 -3.41 -2.55 22.68
CA HIS A 35 -3.76 -1.14 22.52
C HIS A 35 -4.13 -0.73 21.09
N CYS A 36 -3.85 -1.58 20.10
CA CYS A 36 -4.23 -1.34 18.72
C CYS A 36 -5.76 -1.32 18.50
N SER A 37 -6.54 -1.85 19.44
CA SER A 37 -8.00 -1.78 19.42
C SER A 37 -8.55 -0.38 19.73
N THR A 38 -7.74 0.51 20.31
CA THR A 38 -8.11 1.91 20.55
C THR A 38 -7.64 2.80 19.39
N LEU A 39 -8.31 3.95 19.19
CA LEU A 39 -7.92 4.90 18.15
C LEU A 39 -6.54 5.46 18.46
N HIS A 40 -5.63 5.33 17.51
CA HIS A 40 -4.26 5.83 17.59
C HIS A 40 -3.78 6.28 16.21
N GLY A 41 -2.71 7.06 16.15
CA GLY A 41 -2.24 7.67 14.91
C GLY A 41 -0.79 7.38 14.58
N TYR A 42 -0.52 7.34 13.29
CA TYR A 42 0.82 7.29 12.71
C TYR A 42 0.97 8.31 11.59
N SER A 43 2.20 8.70 11.33
CA SER A 43 2.58 9.31 10.07
C SER A 43 3.09 8.20 9.17
N LEU A 44 2.22 7.71 8.27
CA LEU A 44 2.55 6.58 7.41
C LEU A 44 3.62 6.95 6.39
N GLY A 45 4.44 5.98 6.03
CA GLY A 45 5.37 6.07 4.92
C GLY A 45 5.05 5.02 3.86
N PHE A 46 5.46 5.28 2.61
CA PHE A 46 5.25 4.36 1.50
C PHE A 46 6.49 4.27 0.63
N LYS A 47 6.86 3.04 0.24
CA LYS A 47 7.90 2.80 -0.74
C LYS A 47 7.33 1.99 -1.89
N PHE A 48 7.55 2.49 -3.09
CA PHE A 48 7.11 1.89 -4.34
C PHE A 48 8.32 1.30 -5.05
N THR A 49 8.20 0.10 -5.58
CA THR A 49 9.18 -0.53 -6.45
C THR A 49 8.57 -0.72 -7.82
N PHE A 50 9.13 -0.06 -8.81
CA PHE A 50 8.76 -0.18 -10.22
C PHE A 50 9.82 -0.97 -10.96
N GLU A 51 9.43 -1.65 -12.03
CA GLU A 51 10.38 -2.31 -12.92
C GLU A 51 10.02 -2.15 -14.38
N SER A 52 11.02 -2.31 -15.25
CA SER A 52 10.89 -2.31 -16.69
C SER A 52 12.00 -3.13 -17.34
N GLU A 53 11.70 -3.77 -18.47
CA GLU A 53 12.71 -4.47 -19.27
C GLU A 53 13.59 -3.50 -20.04
N THR A 54 13.08 -2.31 -20.38
CA THR A 54 13.74 -1.28 -21.15
C THR A 54 13.81 0.04 -20.38
N LEU A 55 14.71 0.92 -20.76
CA LEU A 55 14.73 2.30 -20.33
C LEU A 55 14.12 3.19 -21.40
N ASP A 56 13.53 4.32 -20.99
CA ASP A 56 13.06 5.34 -21.91
C ASP A 56 14.23 6.11 -22.57
N GLU A 57 13.92 7.09 -23.41
CA GLU A 57 14.89 7.94 -24.10
C GLU A 57 15.78 8.77 -23.16
N LYS A 58 15.39 8.92 -21.87
CA LYS A 58 16.14 9.60 -20.82
C LYS A 58 16.96 8.62 -19.97
N ASN A 59 16.95 7.34 -20.32
CA ASN A 59 17.54 6.24 -19.57
C ASN A 59 16.86 6.01 -18.18
N TRP A 60 15.55 6.23 -18.10
CA TRP A 60 14.77 5.99 -16.89
C TRP A 60 13.88 4.75 -17.02
N CYS A 61 13.85 3.96 -15.95
CA CYS A 61 12.83 2.90 -15.77
C CYS A 61 11.46 3.53 -15.53
N PHE A 62 11.42 4.55 -14.66
CA PHE A 62 10.21 5.28 -14.29
C PHE A 62 10.52 6.76 -14.07
N ASP A 63 9.77 7.65 -14.71
CA ASP A 63 9.84 9.09 -14.46
C ASP A 63 9.13 9.43 -13.14
N PHE A 64 9.89 9.85 -12.13
CA PHE A 64 9.30 10.24 -10.84
C PHE A 64 8.38 11.47 -10.91
N GLY A 65 8.38 12.23 -12.02
CA GLY A 65 7.36 13.23 -12.31
C GLY A 65 5.96 12.63 -12.40
N GLY A 66 5.84 11.37 -12.85
CA GLY A 66 4.60 10.58 -12.86
C GLY A 66 4.05 10.22 -11.49
N MET A 67 4.82 10.43 -10.41
CA MET A 67 4.33 10.16 -9.04
C MET A 67 3.32 11.18 -8.51
N LYS A 68 3.08 12.29 -9.21
CA LYS A 68 2.16 13.33 -8.71
C LYS A 68 0.73 12.84 -8.50
N PRO A 69 0.09 12.10 -9.42
CA PRO A 69 -1.23 11.53 -9.16
C PRO A 69 -1.25 10.55 -7.99
N ILE A 70 -0.20 9.73 -7.88
CA ILE A 70 -0.05 8.77 -6.77
C ILE A 70 0.11 9.53 -5.46
N LYS A 71 0.97 10.57 -5.42
CA LYS A 71 1.10 11.42 -4.24
C LYS A 71 -0.22 12.07 -3.84
N ALA A 72 -0.98 12.59 -4.80
CA ALA A 72 -2.30 13.18 -4.54
C ALA A 72 -3.26 12.17 -3.90
N TYR A 73 -3.23 10.92 -4.35
CA TYR A 73 -4.00 9.85 -3.73
C TYR A 73 -3.55 9.57 -2.29
N LEU A 74 -2.23 9.55 -2.02
CA LEU A 74 -1.72 9.38 -0.66
C LEU A 74 -2.16 10.52 0.26
N ASP A 75 -2.04 11.76 -0.20
CA ASP A 75 -2.49 12.95 0.54
C ASP A 75 -3.99 12.86 0.83
N TYR A 76 -4.82 12.53 -0.17
CA TYR A 76 -6.26 12.35 0.00
C TYR A 76 -6.63 11.27 1.02
N MET A 77 -5.93 10.14 0.98
CA MET A 77 -6.25 9.00 1.84
C MET A 77 -5.73 9.14 3.26
N PHE A 78 -4.54 9.73 3.43
CA PHE A 78 -3.80 9.58 4.68
C PHE A 78 -3.41 10.91 5.34
N ASP A 79 -3.54 12.06 4.65
CA ASP A 79 -3.17 13.33 5.25
C ASP A 79 -4.33 13.90 6.09
N HIS A 80 -4.18 13.98 7.43
CA HIS A 80 -5.16 14.44 8.39
C HIS A 80 -6.51 13.69 8.34
N THR A 81 -6.46 12.36 8.19
CA THR A 81 -7.65 11.52 8.01
C THR A 81 -7.86 10.54 9.17
N ILE A 82 -9.09 10.04 9.28
CA ILE A 82 -9.41 8.86 10.09
C ILE A 82 -9.77 7.71 9.14
N LEU A 83 -9.02 6.61 9.22
CA LEU A 83 -9.33 5.39 8.50
C LEU A 83 -10.18 4.49 9.40
N VAL A 84 -11.31 4.02 8.89
CA VAL A 84 -12.21 3.12 9.62
C VAL A 84 -12.54 1.92 8.74
N ALA A 85 -12.35 0.72 9.29
CA ALA A 85 -12.76 -0.49 8.62
C ALA A 85 -14.28 -0.50 8.39
N GLU A 86 -14.73 -0.97 7.22
CA GLU A 86 -16.15 -1.04 6.88
C GLU A 86 -16.95 -1.94 7.83
N ASP A 87 -16.28 -2.89 8.50
CA ASP A 87 -16.87 -3.81 9.48
C ASP A 87 -16.63 -3.39 10.93
N ASP A 88 -16.15 -2.17 11.19
CA ASP A 88 -15.95 -1.67 12.55
C ASP A 88 -17.30 -1.43 13.24
N PRO A 89 -17.56 -2.04 14.40
CA PRO A 89 -18.84 -1.84 15.12
C PRO A 89 -19.10 -0.40 15.54
N ALA A 90 -18.08 0.48 15.60
CA ALA A 90 -18.21 1.90 15.87
C ALA A 90 -18.31 2.77 14.59
N LEU A 91 -18.47 2.17 13.41
CA LEU A 91 -18.49 2.90 12.14
C LEU A 91 -19.53 4.05 12.13
N GLU A 92 -20.72 3.84 12.68
CA GLU A 92 -21.77 4.88 12.72
C GLU A 92 -21.39 6.05 13.64
N VAL A 93 -20.60 5.81 14.69
CA VAL A 93 -20.06 6.89 15.55
C VAL A 93 -19.07 7.75 14.73
N PHE A 94 -18.17 7.13 13.98
CA PHE A 94 -17.22 7.85 13.11
C PHE A 94 -17.94 8.62 12.01
N LYS A 95 -18.97 8.03 11.39
CA LYS A 95 -19.80 8.73 10.40
C LYS A 95 -20.49 9.95 11.00
N THR A 96 -20.96 9.86 12.22
CA THR A 96 -21.56 10.99 12.93
C THR A 96 -20.57 12.12 13.13
N LEU A 97 -19.32 11.81 13.54
CA LEU A 97 -18.24 12.79 13.67
C LEU A 97 -17.87 13.44 12.33
N ALA A 98 -17.92 12.66 11.25
CA ALA A 98 -17.60 13.10 9.91
C ALA A 98 -18.76 13.79 9.17
N ALA A 99 -19.96 13.83 9.76
CA ALA A 99 -21.16 14.38 9.09
C ALA A 99 -21.03 15.83 8.65
N PHE A 100 -20.06 16.55 9.18
CA PHE A 100 -19.74 17.95 8.84
C PHE A 100 -18.59 18.07 7.84
N SER A 101 -17.98 16.94 7.43
CA SER A 101 -16.90 16.92 6.45
C SER A 101 -17.48 16.72 5.06
N THR A 102 -16.92 17.43 4.06
CA THR A 102 -17.35 17.25 2.67
C THR A 102 -16.90 15.89 2.14
N LYS A 103 -17.83 15.20 1.48
CA LYS A 103 -17.52 14.02 0.68
C LYS A 103 -17.08 14.48 -0.71
N GLU A 104 -15.80 14.61 -0.95
CA GLU A 104 -15.29 14.73 -2.30
C GLU A 104 -14.64 13.41 -2.70
N GLU A 105 -15.01 12.91 -3.88
CA GLU A 105 -14.37 11.73 -4.46
C GLU A 105 -13.00 12.14 -5.01
N PHE A 106 -12.01 11.24 -4.86
CA PHE A 106 -10.70 11.44 -5.44
C PHE A 106 -10.80 11.41 -6.97
N ASN A 107 -10.44 12.51 -7.63
CA ASN A 107 -10.52 12.68 -9.08
C ASN A 107 -9.15 12.63 -9.79
N GLY A 108 -8.10 12.22 -9.09
CA GLY A 108 -6.75 12.08 -9.66
C GLY A 108 -5.92 13.37 -9.73
N THR A 109 -6.45 14.51 -9.24
CA THR A 109 -5.71 15.78 -9.23
C THR A 109 -5.39 16.25 -7.82
N THR A 110 -4.40 17.14 -7.67
CA THR A 110 -3.96 17.70 -6.39
C THR A 110 -4.83 18.83 -5.86
N ASP A 111 -5.86 19.25 -6.62
CA ASP A 111 -6.59 20.49 -6.37
C ASP A 111 -7.79 20.31 -5.41
N HIS A 112 -7.92 19.16 -4.79
CA HIS A 112 -9.14 18.74 -4.11
C HIS A 112 -9.00 18.40 -2.63
N ILE A 113 -8.37 19.26 -1.91
CA ILE A 113 -8.74 19.35 -0.50
C ILE A 113 -9.80 20.44 -0.45
N GLY A 114 -11.06 20.04 -0.67
CA GLY A 114 -12.19 20.94 -0.53
C GLY A 114 -12.29 21.41 0.90
N TYR A 115 -11.63 22.51 1.21
CA TYR A 115 -11.83 23.22 2.46
C TYR A 115 -13.18 23.90 2.37
N GLN A 116 -14.17 23.44 3.14
CA GLN A 116 -15.38 24.21 3.38
C GLN A 116 -15.17 25.16 4.55
N GLU A 117 -15.39 26.43 4.29
CA GLU A 117 -15.47 27.44 5.35
C GLU A 117 -16.51 27.00 6.40
N PRO A 118 -16.17 26.92 7.70
CA PRO A 118 -17.12 26.59 8.73
C PRO A 118 -18.24 27.64 8.76
N THR A 119 -19.48 27.17 8.78
CA THR A 119 -20.61 28.10 9.00
C THR A 119 -20.64 28.52 10.47
N PRO A 120 -21.18 29.71 10.82
CA PRO A 120 -21.18 30.21 12.19
C PRO A 120 -21.88 29.30 13.22
N TYR A 121 -22.64 28.32 12.78
CA TYR A 121 -23.39 27.38 13.62
C TYR A 121 -22.93 25.93 13.46
N SER A 122 -21.89 25.66 12.68
CA SER A 122 -21.33 24.32 12.54
C SER A 122 -20.20 24.09 13.54
N LEU A 123 -20.03 22.82 13.96
CA LEU A 123 -18.85 22.43 14.76
C LEU A 123 -17.54 22.58 13.99
N GLY A 124 -17.61 23.04 12.72
CA GLY A 124 -16.50 23.05 11.80
C GLY A 124 -16.21 21.62 11.30
N ARG A 125 -15.12 21.47 10.55
CA ARG A 125 -14.62 20.20 10.06
C ARG A 125 -13.98 19.45 11.24
N VAL A 126 -14.67 18.43 11.77
CA VAL A 126 -14.17 17.66 12.92
C VAL A 126 -13.15 16.62 12.49
N CYS A 127 -13.41 15.92 11.41
CA CYS A 127 -12.50 14.91 10.85
C CYS A 127 -12.81 14.62 9.39
N ASP A 128 -11.81 14.10 8.69
CA ASP A 128 -11.96 13.53 7.36
C ASP A 128 -11.97 12.01 7.47
N LEU A 129 -13.10 11.40 7.19
CA LEU A 129 -13.29 9.97 7.30
C LEU A 129 -12.98 9.28 5.97
N ARG A 130 -12.23 8.19 6.04
CA ARG A 130 -12.05 7.23 4.94
C ARG A 130 -12.54 5.87 5.42
N ILE A 131 -13.60 5.36 4.80
CA ILE A 131 -14.08 3.99 5.04
C ILE A 131 -13.31 3.07 4.10
N VAL A 132 -12.65 2.08 4.68
CA VAL A 132 -11.75 1.17 3.96
C VAL A 132 -12.13 -0.28 4.28
N PRO A 133 -11.79 -1.26 3.41
CA PRO A 133 -12.10 -2.67 3.67
C PRO A 133 -11.50 -3.20 4.98
N GLY A 134 -10.45 -2.57 5.47
CA GLY A 134 -9.82 -2.86 6.75
C GLY A 134 -8.60 -1.98 6.94
N VAL A 135 -8.08 -1.98 8.16
CA VAL A 135 -6.92 -1.18 8.59
C VAL A 135 -5.73 -2.08 8.91
N GLY A 136 -4.54 -1.51 8.96
CA GLY A 136 -3.27 -2.20 9.18
C GLY A 136 -2.36 -2.07 7.97
N CYS A 137 -1.05 -2.17 8.19
CA CYS A 137 -0.03 -1.92 7.17
C CYS A 137 -0.19 -2.81 5.94
N GLU A 138 -0.53 -4.09 6.12
CA GLU A 138 -0.66 -5.08 5.05
C GLU A 138 -1.77 -4.70 4.06
N LEU A 139 -2.95 -4.40 4.58
CA LEU A 139 -4.10 -4.06 3.75
C LEU A 139 -3.96 -2.65 3.17
N THR A 140 -3.35 -1.74 3.90
CA THR A 140 -3.01 -0.40 3.41
C THR A 140 -2.02 -0.48 2.26
N ALA A 141 -0.96 -1.30 2.37
CA ALA A 141 -0.01 -1.53 1.27
C ALA A 141 -0.72 -2.10 0.03
N LYS A 142 -1.63 -3.07 0.22
CA LYS A 142 -2.44 -3.63 -0.88
C LYS A 142 -3.31 -2.57 -1.55
N MET A 143 -4.06 -1.80 -0.77
CA MET A 143 -4.96 -0.77 -1.27
C MET A 143 -4.22 0.31 -2.08
N VAL A 144 -3.06 0.75 -1.58
CA VAL A 144 -2.19 1.70 -2.29
C VAL A 144 -1.58 1.07 -3.54
N TYR A 145 -1.23 -0.21 -3.50
CA TYR A 145 -0.76 -0.94 -4.68
C TYR A 145 -1.82 -0.97 -5.79
N GLU A 146 -3.05 -1.41 -5.47
CA GLU A 146 -4.14 -1.53 -6.43
C GLU A 146 -4.47 -0.18 -7.08
N LYS A 147 -4.55 0.89 -6.28
CA LYS A 147 -4.77 2.25 -6.80
C LYS A 147 -3.61 2.75 -7.65
N THR A 148 -2.37 2.42 -7.27
CA THR A 148 -1.21 2.79 -8.08
C THR A 148 -1.21 2.10 -9.43
N VAL A 149 -1.58 0.81 -9.50
CA VAL A 149 -1.75 0.10 -10.78
C VAL A 149 -2.80 0.76 -11.66
N GLU A 150 -3.95 1.11 -11.10
CA GLU A 150 -5.01 1.84 -11.84
C GLU A 150 -4.48 3.17 -12.41
N LEU A 151 -3.79 3.96 -11.60
CA LEU A 151 -3.22 5.25 -12.04
C LEU A 151 -2.12 5.06 -13.10
N LEU A 152 -1.30 4.01 -12.99
CA LEU A 152 -0.30 3.68 -14.01
C LEU A 152 -0.96 3.35 -15.36
N GLU A 153 -2.03 2.58 -15.37
CA GLU A 153 -2.75 2.27 -16.62
C GLU A 153 -3.36 3.55 -17.23
N GLN A 154 -3.93 4.44 -16.42
CA GLN A 154 -4.41 5.74 -16.90
C GLN A 154 -3.28 6.63 -17.46
N MET A 155 -2.06 6.54 -16.91
CA MET A 155 -0.89 7.23 -17.47
C MET A 155 -0.46 6.62 -18.81
N LYS A 156 -0.50 5.28 -18.95
CA LYS A 156 -0.16 4.59 -20.20
C LYS A 156 -1.13 4.90 -21.33
N THR A 157 -2.44 5.01 -21.01
CA THR A 157 -3.49 5.37 -21.98
C THR A 157 -3.54 6.86 -22.30
N GLY A 158 -2.87 7.70 -21.50
CA GLY A 158 -2.88 9.15 -21.65
C GLY A 158 -4.07 9.85 -20.98
N ASP A 159 -4.90 9.13 -20.22
CA ASP A 159 -6.08 9.68 -19.55
C ASP A 159 -5.72 10.71 -18.46
N LEU A 160 -4.50 10.65 -17.94
CA LEU A 160 -3.94 11.63 -17.00
C LEU A 160 -3.13 12.75 -17.68
N GLY A 161 -3.36 12.97 -18.97
CA GLY A 161 -2.80 14.08 -19.75
C GLY A 161 -1.28 14.03 -19.81
N ARG A 162 -0.59 15.02 -19.18
CA ARG A 162 0.87 15.14 -19.23
C ARG A 162 1.64 14.08 -18.43
N TYR A 163 0.96 13.31 -17.59
CA TYR A 163 1.60 12.27 -16.79
C TYR A 163 1.65 10.97 -17.60
N THR A 164 2.77 10.74 -18.25
CA THR A 164 3.01 9.55 -19.06
C THR A 164 4.13 8.72 -18.43
N VAL A 165 4.10 7.43 -18.67
CA VAL A 165 5.09 6.46 -18.19
C VAL A 165 5.52 5.55 -19.34
N ASN A 166 6.69 4.93 -19.19
CA ASN A 166 7.14 3.91 -20.12
C ASN A 166 6.07 2.78 -20.21
N PRO A 167 5.63 2.37 -21.42
CA PRO A 167 4.57 1.38 -21.58
C PRO A 167 4.82 0.03 -20.89
N ASP A 168 6.08 -0.41 -20.77
CA ASP A 168 6.46 -1.68 -20.15
C ASP A 168 6.76 -1.56 -18.65
N VAL A 169 6.63 -0.35 -18.07
CA VAL A 169 6.78 -0.21 -16.63
C VAL A 169 5.64 -0.89 -15.88
N ARG A 170 5.96 -1.59 -14.81
CA ARG A 170 4.99 -2.15 -13.87
C ARG A 170 5.36 -1.87 -12.44
N LEU A 171 4.37 -1.87 -11.57
CA LEU A 171 4.58 -1.84 -10.13
C LEU A 171 4.86 -3.26 -9.64
N VAL A 172 5.94 -3.45 -8.90
CA VAL A 172 6.32 -4.72 -8.28
C VAL A 172 5.71 -4.84 -6.89
N SER A 173 5.92 -3.81 -6.07
CA SER A 173 5.47 -3.82 -4.68
C SER A 173 5.22 -2.42 -4.14
N VAL A 174 4.39 -2.40 -3.09
CA VAL A 174 4.25 -1.26 -2.19
C VAL A 174 4.55 -1.72 -0.77
N GLU A 175 5.42 -1.00 -0.09
CA GLU A 175 5.71 -1.16 1.33
C GLU A 175 5.07 0.00 2.09
N CYS A 176 4.29 -0.29 3.13
CA CYS A 176 3.69 0.67 4.05
C CYS A 176 4.43 0.61 5.39
N PHE A 177 4.84 1.76 5.90
CA PHE A 177 5.56 1.90 7.18
C PHE A 177 4.67 2.61 8.20
N GLU A 178 4.54 2.06 9.39
CA GLU A 178 4.03 2.77 10.57
C GLU A 178 5.12 3.64 11.18
N HIS A 179 6.31 3.09 11.27
CA HIS A 179 7.55 3.74 11.71
C HIS A 179 8.77 2.97 11.18
N SER A 180 9.97 3.43 11.54
CA SER A 180 11.22 2.87 11.00
C SER A 180 11.46 1.37 11.25
N SER A 181 10.74 0.76 12.21
CA SER A 181 10.93 -0.64 12.61
C SER A 181 9.80 -1.56 12.17
N ASN A 182 8.64 -1.02 11.79
CA ASN A 182 7.48 -1.82 11.40
C ASN A 182 6.99 -1.40 10.03
N SER A 183 6.95 -2.35 9.13
CA SER A 183 6.37 -2.18 7.80
C SER A 183 5.74 -3.47 7.31
N ALA A 184 4.90 -3.36 6.30
CA ALA A 184 4.37 -4.48 5.56
C ALA A 184 4.52 -4.24 4.06
N ILE A 185 4.79 -5.29 3.30
CA ILE A 185 4.98 -5.23 1.85
C ILE A 185 3.89 -6.03 1.18
N TYR A 186 3.23 -5.41 0.21
CA TYR A 186 2.34 -6.10 -0.71
C TYR A 186 2.98 -6.21 -2.08
N TYR A 187 2.98 -7.43 -2.63
CA TYR A 187 3.41 -7.74 -4.00
C TYR A 187 2.20 -8.04 -4.86
N GLY A 188 2.21 -7.63 -6.11
CA GLY A 188 1.17 -8.00 -7.07
C GLY A 188 1.08 -9.52 -7.29
N GLU A 189 -0.07 -10.00 -7.73
CA GLU A 189 -0.32 -11.45 -7.89
C GLU A 189 0.69 -12.15 -8.81
N ASN A 190 1.19 -11.45 -9.82
CA ASN A 190 2.19 -11.99 -10.74
C ASN A 190 3.59 -12.13 -10.11
N ASP A 191 3.85 -11.43 -9.03
CA ASP A 191 5.17 -11.39 -8.38
C ASP A 191 5.32 -12.44 -7.28
N ARG A 192 4.21 -13.02 -6.80
CA ARG A 192 4.24 -14.14 -5.83
C ARG A 192 4.95 -15.37 -6.36
N LYS A 193 5.02 -15.55 -7.68
CA LYS A 193 5.72 -16.69 -8.31
C LYS A 193 7.24 -16.61 -8.20
N VAL A 194 7.80 -15.44 -7.91
CA VAL A 194 9.26 -15.26 -7.78
C VAL A 194 9.79 -15.73 -6.43
N PHE A 195 8.92 -15.78 -5.41
CA PHE A 195 9.27 -16.29 -4.08
C PHE A 195 8.87 -17.75 -3.84
N ALA A 196 8.30 -18.44 -4.83
CA ALA A 196 8.33 -19.88 -4.83
C ALA A 196 9.80 -20.28 -5.00
N VAL A 197 10.48 -20.43 -3.87
CA VAL A 197 11.77 -21.12 -3.82
C VAL A 197 11.51 -22.42 -4.56
N ASP A 198 12.19 -22.63 -5.69
CA ASP A 198 12.25 -23.94 -6.32
C ASP A 198 12.98 -24.85 -5.34
N VAL A 199 12.22 -25.40 -4.42
CA VAL A 199 12.66 -26.50 -3.54
C VAL A 199 12.72 -27.71 -4.44
N GLY A 200 13.71 -27.69 -5.31
CA GLY A 200 13.93 -28.71 -6.32
C GLY A 200 13.75 -30.11 -5.72
N ASN A 201 12.82 -30.86 -6.26
CA ASN A 201 12.59 -32.30 -6.01
C ASN A 201 12.47 -32.76 -4.54
N GLN A 202 12.08 -31.87 -3.61
CA GLN A 202 11.77 -32.34 -2.25
C GLN A 202 10.44 -33.11 -2.28
N THR A 203 10.51 -34.33 -1.80
CA THR A 203 9.32 -35.20 -1.70
C THR A 203 8.38 -34.69 -0.62
N THR A 204 7.11 -35.05 -0.70
CA THR A 204 6.12 -34.75 0.35
C THR A 204 6.55 -35.27 1.73
N GLU A 205 7.39 -36.30 1.75
CA GLU A 205 7.98 -36.93 2.96
C GLU A 205 9.03 -36.03 3.59
N ASP A 206 9.87 -35.30 2.79
CA ASP A 206 10.87 -34.36 3.30
C ASP A 206 10.20 -33.17 3.97
N LEU A 207 9.15 -32.63 3.35
CA LEU A 207 8.36 -31.53 3.93
C LEU A 207 7.69 -31.94 5.24
N ALA A 208 7.15 -33.16 5.34
CA ALA A 208 6.53 -33.68 6.54
C ALA A 208 7.58 -33.89 7.67
N PHE A 209 8.79 -34.33 7.32
CA PHE A 209 9.90 -34.47 8.25
C PHE A 209 10.34 -33.12 8.85
N PHE A 210 10.49 -32.08 8.00
CA PHE A 210 10.85 -30.72 8.45
C PHE A 210 9.76 -30.11 9.33
N THR A 211 8.51 -30.23 8.94
CA THR A 211 7.37 -29.71 9.73
C THR A 211 7.31 -30.37 11.11
N LYS A 212 7.55 -31.66 11.18
CA LYS A 212 7.58 -32.41 12.44
C LYS A 212 8.75 -31.97 13.34
N LYS A 213 9.95 -31.79 12.78
CA LYS A 213 11.14 -31.31 13.51
C LYS A 213 10.97 -29.91 14.08
N LEU A 214 10.37 -29.00 13.30
CA LEU A 214 10.04 -27.64 13.75
C LEU A 214 9.02 -27.65 14.91
N ALA A 215 8.01 -28.52 14.83
CA ALA A 215 7.01 -28.65 15.88
C ALA A 215 7.59 -29.24 17.18
N GLU A 216 8.64 -30.05 17.08
CA GLU A 216 9.37 -30.66 18.23
C GLU A 216 10.47 -29.71 18.78
N GLY A 217 10.68 -28.53 18.24
CA GLY A 217 11.72 -27.58 18.67
C GLY A 217 13.16 -28.06 18.44
N LEU A 218 13.34 -29.03 17.55
CA LEU A 218 14.64 -29.61 17.24
C LEU A 218 15.35 -28.84 16.12
N ALA A 219 16.69 -28.72 16.23
CA ALA A 219 17.48 -28.09 15.19
C ALA A 219 17.32 -28.81 13.84
N VAL A 220 16.96 -28.06 12.79
CA VAL A 220 16.89 -28.60 11.44
C VAL A 220 18.28 -28.49 10.80
N PRO A 221 18.88 -29.56 10.27
CA PRO A 221 20.15 -29.47 9.58
C PRO A 221 19.99 -28.61 8.30
N PRO A 222 21.06 -27.91 7.85
CA PRO A 222 21.03 -27.20 6.59
C PRO A 222 20.70 -28.17 5.45
N LEU A 223 19.84 -27.77 4.55
CA LEU A 223 19.50 -28.51 3.33
C LEU A 223 20.79 -28.69 2.52
N GLY A 224 21.12 -29.92 2.19
CA GLY A 224 22.41 -30.36 1.70
C GLY A 224 22.96 -29.61 0.49
N GLU A 225 24.29 -29.63 0.43
CA GLU A 225 25.12 -29.24 -0.73
C GLU A 225 24.78 -30.05 -1.99
#